data_e4624e8d055e26f9fb0ba9a16c691049
#
_entry.id   e4624e8d055e26f9fb0ba9a16c691049
#
_cell.length_a   1.000
_cell.length_b   1.000
_cell.length_c   1.000
_cell.angle_alpha   90.00
_cell.angle_beta   90.00
_cell.angle_gamma   90.00
#
_symmetry.space_group_name_H-M   'P 1'
#
loop_
_entity.id
_entity.type
_entity.pdbx_description
1 polymer ?
#
loop_
_entity_poly.entity_id
_entity_poly.type
_entity_poly.pdbx_seq_one_letter_code
_entity_poly.pdbx_strand_id
1 'polypeptide(L)'
;MGDKSDDKTPRQQLPGVRRLVIKLGTSAICDRSGRLELKTIRGLARQISALIHGGREVTLVASGAIGAGVGELDLAERPRTMPELQAVAAVGQGRLMDAFHDAFARCGMHVAQVLLTREDFEDRTRYLNIRNTLRALNEMGILAIINENDAVAIDEIRYGD
;
A
#
# COMPACT_ATOMS: atom_id res chain seq x y z
N MET A 1 16.52 42.85 7.99
CA MET A 1 15.12 42.43 7.71
C MET A 1 15.12 40.92 7.64
N GLY A 2 14.81 40.27 8.75
CA GLY A 2 14.85 38.80 8.83
C GLY A 2 13.67 38.19 8.10
N ASP A 3 13.99 37.25 7.25
CA ASP A 3 13.07 36.39 6.56
C ASP A 3 12.29 35.55 7.62
N LYS A 4 11.00 35.86 7.79
CA LYS A 4 10.10 35.03 8.56
C LYS A 4 9.80 33.80 7.72
N SER A 5 10.69 32.79 7.76
CA SER A 5 10.38 31.44 7.25
C SER A 5 9.09 30.97 7.90
N ASP A 6 8.14 30.67 7.05
CA ASP A 6 6.77 30.22 7.30
C ASP A 6 6.77 29.04 8.29
N ASP A 7 6.56 29.30 9.57
CA ASP A 7 6.59 28.35 10.69
C ASP A 7 5.28 27.53 10.74
N LYS A 8 4.83 27.08 9.56
CA LYS A 8 3.65 26.22 9.43
C LYS A 8 3.99 24.81 9.91
N THR A 9 3.16 24.29 10.80
CA THR A 9 3.25 22.88 11.19
C THR A 9 3.12 21.98 9.94
N PRO A 10 3.71 20.76 9.93
CA PRO A 10 3.59 19.83 8.82
C PRO A 10 2.13 19.61 8.38
N ARG A 11 1.18 19.60 9.32
CA ARG A 11 -0.24 19.46 9.03
C ARG A 11 -0.83 20.66 8.28
N GLN A 12 -0.34 21.86 8.53
CA GLN A 12 -0.77 23.09 7.85
C GLN A 12 -0.19 23.21 6.44
N GLN A 13 0.89 22.47 6.14
CA GLN A 13 1.52 22.41 4.82
C GLN A 13 0.83 21.43 3.86
N LEU A 14 0.11 20.42 4.39
CA LEU A 14 -0.56 19.37 3.60
C LEU A 14 -1.45 19.89 2.44
N PRO A 15 -2.20 21.00 2.58
CA PRO A 15 -3.01 21.50 1.47
C PRO A 15 -2.21 21.87 0.21
N GLY A 16 -0.94 22.27 0.37
CA GLY A 16 -0.02 22.66 -0.72
C GLY A 16 0.77 21.49 -1.32
N VAL A 17 0.72 20.31 -0.71
CA VAL A 17 1.50 19.16 -1.17
C VAL A 17 0.89 18.56 -2.43
N ARG A 18 1.71 18.38 -3.47
CA ARG A 18 1.29 17.79 -4.74
C ARG A 18 1.47 16.27 -4.76
N ARG A 19 2.51 15.74 -4.15
CA ARG A 19 2.82 14.31 -4.13
C ARG A 19 2.66 13.76 -2.72
N LEU A 20 1.92 12.65 -2.60
CA LEU A 20 1.60 12.00 -1.34
C LEU A 20 1.95 10.52 -1.43
N VAL A 21 2.63 10.03 -0.40
CA VAL A 21 2.72 8.59 -0.13
C VAL A 21 1.84 8.31 1.07
N ILE A 22 0.88 7.42 0.89
CA ILE A 22 -0.07 7.03 1.95
C ILE A 22 0.25 5.60 2.37
N LYS A 23 0.70 5.41 3.61
CA LYS A 23 0.91 4.07 4.18
C LYS A 23 -0.36 3.61 4.91
N LEU A 24 -0.80 2.39 4.58
CA LEU A 24 -1.88 1.67 5.27
C LEU A 24 -1.29 0.46 5.97
N GLY A 25 -1.19 0.52 7.30
CA GLY A 25 -0.80 -0.63 8.12
C GLY A 25 -1.92 -1.66 8.20
N THR A 26 -1.59 -2.89 8.58
CA THR A 26 -2.53 -4.01 8.69
C THR A 26 -3.74 -3.66 9.56
N SER A 27 -3.54 -3.04 10.73
CA SER A 27 -4.60 -2.65 11.66
C SER A 27 -5.56 -1.58 11.11
N ALA A 28 -5.21 -0.90 10.02
CA ALA A 28 -6.06 0.08 9.36
C ALA A 28 -7.06 -0.55 8.39
N ILE A 29 -6.79 -1.75 7.91
CA ILE A 29 -7.57 -2.40 6.84
C ILE A 29 -8.01 -3.82 7.16
N CYS A 30 -7.53 -4.41 8.25
CA CYS A 30 -7.95 -5.71 8.76
C CYS A 30 -8.52 -5.59 10.17
N ASP A 31 -9.48 -6.43 10.49
CA ASP A 31 -9.95 -6.64 11.85
C ASP A 31 -8.97 -7.52 12.66
N ARG A 32 -9.32 -7.79 13.94
CA ARG A 32 -8.48 -8.60 14.83
C ARG A 32 -8.34 -10.06 14.40
N SER A 33 -9.22 -10.55 13.55
CA SER A 33 -9.16 -11.91 12.97
C SER A 33 -8.38 -11.97 11.66
N GLY A 34 -7.82 -10.86 11.20
CA GLY A 34 -7.12 -10.73 9.92
C GLY A 34 -8.04 -10.51 8.71
N ARG A 35 -9.36 -10.54 8.89
CA ARG A 35 -10.29 -10.32 7.77
C ARG A 35 -10.30 -8.86 7.35
N LEU A 36 -10.30 -8.64 6.02
CA LEU A 36 -10.31 -7.30 5.44
C LEU A 36 -11.61 -6.55 5.78
N GLU A 37 -11.48 -5.36 6.31
CA GLU A 37 -12.58 -4.44 6.55
C GLU A 37 -12.97 -3.70 5.27
N LEU A 38 -13.77 -4.32 4.41
CA LEU A 38 -14.16 -3.79 3.10
C LEU A 38 -14.83 -2.40 3.18
N LYS A 39 -15.54 -2.10 4.27
CA LYS A 39 -16.16 -0.78 4.49
C LYS A 39 -15.10 0.30 4.66
N THR A 40 -14.07 0.01 5.43
CA THR A 40 -12.92 0.90 5.66
C THR A 40 -12.15 1.11 4.37
N ILE A 41 -11.83 0.03 3.64
CA ILE A 41 -11.13 0.10 2.35
C ILE A 41 -11.90 0.96 1.33
N ARG A 42 -13.23 0.80 1.24
CA ARG A 42 -14.08 1.65 0.38
C ARG A 42 -14.09 3.11 0.81
N GLY A 43 -14.06 3.38 2.12
CA GLY A 43 -13.95 4.72 2.68
C GLY A 43 -12.65 5.40 2.30
N LEU A 44 -11.54 4.68 2.43
CA LEU A 44 -10.20 5.13 2.03
C LEU A 44 -10.11 5.36 0.52
N ALA A 45 -10.63 4.44 -0.29
CA ALA A 45 -10.64 4.58 -1.75
C ALA A 45 -11.33 5.88 -2.19
N ARG A 46 -12.48 6.23 -1.60
CA ARG A 46 -13.17 7.50 -1.90
C ARG A 46 -12.32 8.73 -1.56
N GLN A 47 -11.66 8.73 -0.40
CA GLN A 47 -10.82 9.85 0.03
C GLN A 47 -9.58 9.99 -0.87
N ILE A 48 -8.90 8.87 -1.18
CA ILE A 48 -7.72 8.86 -2.04
C ILE A 48 -8.09 9.28 -3.46
N SER A 49 -9.20 8.78 -4.01
CA SER A 49 -9.70 9.17 -5.33
C SER A 49 -10.01 10.66 -5.40
N ALA A 50 -10.59 11.24 -4.35
CA ALA A 50 -10.84 12.69 -4.29
C ALA A 50 -9.54 13.50 -4.31
N LEU A 51 -8.47 13.02 -3.65
CA LEU A 51 -7.15 13.67 -3.71
C LEU A 51 -6.57 13.64 -5.13
N ILE A 52 -6.68 12.50 -5.82
CA ILE A 52 -6.16 12.31 -7.18
C ILE A 52 -6.96 13.16 -8.17
N HIS A 53 -8.29 13.15 -8.10
CA HIS A 53 -9.13 14.01 -8.93
C HIS A 53 -8.91 15.50 -8.65
N GLY A 54 -8.45 15.85 -7.44
CA GLY A 54 -8.01 17.20 -7.07
C GLY A 54 -6.60 17.56 -7.58
N GLY A 55 -6.00 16.74 -8.45
CA GLY A 55 -4.72 17.01 -9.11
C GLY A 55 -3.49 16.62 -8.28
N ARG A 56 -3.64 15.80 -7.25
CA ARG A 56 -2.49 15.26 -6.48
C ARG A 56 -2.01 13.94 -7.06
N GLU A 57 -0.72 13.75 -7.05
CA GLU A 57 -0.08 12.47 -7.31
C GLU A 57 -0.08 11.65 -6.02
N VAL A 58 -0.66 10.47 -6.04
CA VAL A 58 -0.72 9.59 -4.86
C VAL A 58 -0.09 8.24 -5.18
N THR A 59 0.74 7.76 -4.28
CA THR A 59 1.23 6.38 -4.23
C THR A 59 0.72 5.75 -2.93
N LEU A 60 0.13 4.58 -3.01
CA LEU A 60 -0.35 3.85 -1.84
C LEU A 60 0.68 2.78 -1.46
N VAL A 61 1.09 2.74 -0.21
CA VAL A 61 1.88 1.66 0.37
C VAL A 61 0.97 0.88 1.31
N ALA A 62 0.75 -0.37 1.00
CA ALA A 62 -0.12 -1.24 1.80
C ALA A 62 0.71 -2.26 2.59
N SER A 63 0.16 -2.72 3.69
CA SER A 63 0.56 -3.90 4.44
C SER A 63 -0.66 -4.82 4.58
N GLY A 64 -0.50 -5.96 5.26
CA GLY A 64 -1.63 -6.79 5.65
C GLY A 64 -1.87 -8.02 4.79
N ALA A 65 -0.96 -8.38 3.89
CA ALA A 65 -1.08 -9.60 3.09
C ALA A 65 -1.19 -10.86 3.98
N ILE A 66 -0.32 -11.01 4.99
CA ILE A 66 -0.40 -12.14 5.92
C ILE A 66 -1.75 -12.15 6.66
N GLY A 67 -2.18 -10.98 7.19
CA GLY A 67 -3.48 -10.89 7.87
C GLY A 67 -4.64 -11.27 6.96
N ALA A 68 -4.67 -10.73 5.76
CA ALA A 68 -5.69 -11.06 4.76
C ALA A 68 -5.69 -12.56 4.40
N GLY A 69 -4.51 -13.18 4.33
CA GLY A 69 -4.39 -14.62 4.07
C GLY A 69 -4.87 -15.49 5.23
N VAL A 70 -4.58 -15.10 6.47
CA VAL A 70 -5.12 -15.76 7.67
C VAL A 70 -6.66 -15.72 7.63
N GLY A 71 -7.23 -14.56 7.34
CA GLY A 71 -8.68 -14.41 7.25
C GLY A 71 -9.31 -15.14 6.07
N GLU A 72 -8.66 -15.18 4.90
CA GLU A 72 -9.16 -15.88 3.71
C GLU A 72 -9.13 -17.41 3.87
N LEU A 73 -8.11 -17.93 4.54
CA LEU A 73 -7.95 -19.36 4.79
C LEU A 73 -8.64 -19.82 6.07
N ASP A 74 -9.36 -18.94 6.78
CA ASP A 74 -10.00 -19.21 8.08
C ASP A 74 -9.06 -19.91 9.09
N LEU A 75 -7.80 -19.51 9.13
CA LEU A 75 -6.83 -20.09 10.05
C LEU A 75 -7.15 -19.68 11.48
N ALA A 76 -7.19 -20.65 12.39
CA ALA A 76 -7.44 -20.41 13.81
C ALA A 76 -6.31 -19.59 14.49
N GLU A 77 -5.08 -19.77 14.03
CA GLU A 77 -3.90 -19.05 14.50
C GLU A 77 -3.02 -18.58 13.32
N ARG A 78 -2.27 -17.50 13.56
CA ARG A 78 -1.26 -17.04 12.60
C ARG A 78 -0.13 -18.08 12.52
N PRO A 79 0.29 -18.49 11.31
CA PRO A 79 1.44 -19.38 11.14
C PRO A 79 2.71 -18.83 11.77
N ARG A 80 3.62 -19.74 12.14
CA ARG A 80 4.87 -19.39 12.88
C ARG A 80 6.13 -19.67 12.08
N THR A 81 6.05 -20.57 11.09
CA THR A 81 7.20 -20.86 10.24
C THR A 81 7.26 -19.93 9.04
N MET A 82 8.47 -19.60 8.61
CA MET A 82 8.67 -18.71 7.46
C MET A 82 7.96 -19.20 6.19
N PRO A 83 8.09 -20.47 5.75
CA PRO A 83 7.40 -20.93 4.55
C PRO A 83 5.86 -20.83 4.65
N GLU A 84 5.30 -21.09 5.82
CA GLU A 84 3.85 -20.95 6.02
C GLU A 84 3.41 -19.48 5.97
N LEU A 85 4.16 -18.57 6.58
CA LEU A 85 3.89 -17.13 6.53
C LEU A 85 3.96 -16.59 5.10
N GLN A 86 4.98 -17.00 4.34
CA GLN A 86 5.13 -16.64 2.93
C GLN A 86 3.97 -17.18 2.07
N ALA A 87 3.57 -18.44 2.30
CA ALA A 87 2.44 -19.05 1.59
C ALA A 87 1.11 -18.32 1.90
N VAL A 88 0.87 -18.02 3.19
CA VAL A 88 -0.31 -17.27 3.62
C VAL A 88 -0.31 -15.85 3.08
N ALA A 89 0.85 -15.17 3.06
CA ALA A 89 0.99 -13.85 2.46
C ALA A 89 0.67 -13.87 0.96
N ALA A 90 1.13 -14.90 0.23
CA ALA A 90 0.84 -15.03 -1.20
C ALA A 90 -0.67 -15.14 -1.48
N VAL A 91 -1.41 -15.92 -0.67
CA VAL A 91 -2.89 -15.99 -0.76
C VAL A 91 -3.52 -14.65 -0.41
N GLY A 92 -3.10 -14.05 0.69
CA GLY A 92 -3.67 -12.81 1.20
C GLY A 92 -3.36 -11.60 0.31
N GLN A 93 -2.22 -11.58 -0.37
CA GLN A 93 -1.88 -10.52 -1.32
C GLN A 93 -2.87 -10.46 -2.48
N GLY A 94 -3.27 -11.61 -3.03
CA GLY A 94 -4.32 -11.68 -4.05
C GLY A 94 -5.63 -11.09 -3.53
N ARG A 95 -6.07 -11.55 -2.34
CA ARG A 95 -7.30 -11.07 -1.70
C ARG A 95 -7.30 -9.58 -1.39
N LEU A 96 -6.16 -9.07 -0.94
CA LEU A 96 -5.94 -7.64 -0.66
C LEU A 96 -6.10 -6.82 -1.94
N MET A 97 -5.49 -7.26 -3.04
CA MET A 97 -5.60 -6.57 -4.33
C MET A 97 -7.01 -6.60 -4.91
N ASP A 98 -7.74 -7.69 -4.77
CA ASP A 98 -9.16 -7.77 -5.17
C ASP A 98 -9.99 -6.73 -4.44
N ALA A 99 -9.78 -6.60 -3.11
CA ALA A 99 -10.51 -5.63 -2.30
C ALA A 99 -10.19 -4.18 -2.71
N PHE A 100 -8.94 -3.86 -3.01
CA PHE A 100 -8.57 -2.54 -3.53
C PHE A 100 -9.11 -2.31 -4.94
N HIS A 101 -8.96 -3.27 -5.83
CA HIS A 101 -9.50 -3.19 -7.19
C HIS A 101 -10.99 -2.85 -7.18
N ASP A 102 -11.78 -3.61 -6.42
CA ASP A 102 -13.22 -3.40 -6.30
C ASP A 102 -13.57 -2.02 -5.69
N ALA A 103 -12.80 -1.59 -4.69
CA ALA A 103 -13.05 -0.32 -4.02
C ALA A 103 -12.76 0.88 -4.94
N PHE A 104 -11.63 0.86 -5.65
CA PHE A 104 -11.22 1.95 -6.54
C PHE A 104 -11.98 1.95 -7.87
N ALA A 105 -12.36 0.79 -8.41
CA ALA A 105 -13.21 0.69 -9.59
C ALA A 105 -14.55 1.41 -9.40
N ARG A 106 -15.13 1.37 -8.19
CA ARG A 106 -16.34 2.14 -7.82
C ARG A 106 -16.13 3.66 -7.85
N CYS A 107 -14.88 4.11 -7.84
CA CYS A 107 -14.50 5.52 -7.97
C CYS A 107 -14.01 5.87 -9.39
N GLY A 108 -14.17 4.96 -10.35
CA GLY A 108 -13.72 5.13 -11.74
C GLY A 108 -12.20 5.07 -11.92
N MET A 109 -11.48 4.43 -10.99
CA MET A 109 -10.02 4.38 -11.01
C MET A 109 -9.49 2.97 -11.22
N HIS A 110 -8.39 2.87 -11.95
CA HIS A 110 -7.59 1.66 -12.06
C HIS A 110 -6.49 1.64 -10.99
N VAL A 111 -6.15 0.45 -10.54
CA VAL A 111 -5.05 0.21 -9.60
C VAL A 111 -4.05 -0.76 -10.22
N ALA A 112 -2.78 -0.63 -9.85
CA ALA A 112 -1.72 -1.53 -10.26
C ALA A 112 -0.96 -2.02 -9.03
N GLN A 113 -0.73 -3.33 -8.93
CA GLN A 113 0.11 -3.92 -7.90
C GLN A 113 1.59 -3.73 -8.26
N VAL A 114 2.39 -3.30 -7.30
CA VAL A 114 3.84 -3.26 -7.39
C VAL A 114 4.42 -3.93 -6.14
N LEU A 115 5.03 -5.10 -6.30
CA LEU A 115 5.67 -5.82 -5.20
C LEU A 115 7.16 -5.56 -5.23
N LEU A 116 7.71 -5.16 -4.08
CA LEU A 116 9.10 -4.77 -3.93
C LEU A 116 9.74 -5.52 -2.78
N THR A 117 11.05 -5.69 -2.85
CA THR A 117 11.88 -6.13 -1.74
C THR A 117 12.91 -5.05 -1.42
N ARG A 118 13.63 -5.20 -0.33
CA ARG A 118 14.70 -4.28 0.05
C ARG A 118 15.81 -4.23 -0.99
N GLU A 119 16.17 -5.38 -1.55
CA GLU A 119 17.21 -5.52 -2.57
C GLU A 119 16.88 -4.73 -3.85
N ASP A 120 15.59 -4.53 -4.15
CA ASP A 120 15.15 -3.75 -5.29
C ASP A 120 15.55 -2.27 -5.18
N PHE A 121 15.76 -1.77 -3.96
CA PHE A 121 16.25 -0.40 -3.72
C PHE A 121 17.77 -0.31 -3.70
N GLU A 122 18.47 -1.41 -3.42
CA GLU A 122 19.94 -1.47 -3.35
C GLU A 122 20.56 -1.64 -4.75
N ASP A 123 19.86 -2.32 -5.68
CA ASP A 123 20.28 -2.45 -7.08
C ASP A 123 19.86 -1.21 -7.89
N ARG A 124 20.84 -0.53 -8.47
CA ARG A 124 20.59 0.70 -9.27
C ARG A 124 19.67 0.46 -10.46
N THR A 125 19.79 -0.66 -11.15
CA THR A 125 19.00 -0.96 -12.35
C THR A 125 17.55 -1.23 -11.96
N ARG A 126 17.33 -2.05 -10.93
CA ARG A 126 16.00 -2.34 -10.39
C ARG A 126 15.32 -1.06 -9.87
N TYR A 127 16.04 -0.25 -9.10
CA TYR A 127 15.56 1.04 -8.61
C TYR A 127 15.10 1.95 -9.76
N LEU A 128 15.90 2.08 -10.82
CA LEU A 128 15.52 2.90 -11.98
C LEU A 128 14.29 2.35 -12.72
N ASN A 129 14.17 1.04 -12.85
CA ASN A 129 13.00 0.39 -13.46
C ASN A 129 11.74 0.66 -12.63
N ILE A 130 11.79 0.47 -11.30
CA ILE A 130 10.69 0.76 -10.38
C ILE A 130 10.25 2.22 -10.52
N ARG A 131 11.20 3.16 -10.44
CA ARG A 131 10.92 4.59 -10.59
C ARG A 131 10.22 4.90 -11.91
N ASN A 132 10.69 4.32 -13.01
CA ASN A 132 10.12 4.56 -14.32
C ASN A 132 8.72 3.94 -14.45
N THR A 133 8.51 2.75 -13.87
CA THR A 133 7.18 2.11 -13.80
C THR A 133 6.20 2.95 -13.01
N LEU A 134 6.58 3.43 -11.82
CA LEU A 134 5.71 4.28 -11.00
C LEU A 134 5.35 5.59 -11.70
N ARG A 135 6.31 6.19 -12.43
CA ARG A 135 6.04 7.39 -13.25
C ARG A 135 5.05 7.09 -14.36
N ALA A 136 5.26 6.02 -15.13
CA ALA A 136 4.36 5.62 -16.20
C ALA A 136 2.94 5.35 -15.68
N LEU A 137 2.79 4.65 -14.56
CA LEU A 137 1.49 4.43 -13.93
C LEU A 137 0.79 5.74 -13.57
N ASN A 138 1.53 6.68 -12.97
CA ASN A 138 0.99 8.00 -12.64
C ASN A 138 0.57 8.79 -13.90
N GLU A 139 1.40 8.79 -14.95
CA GLU A 139 1.10 9.43 -16.23
C GLU A 139 -0.13 8.82 -16.93
N MET A 140 -0.38 7.53 -16.74
CA MET A 140 -1.57 6.81 -17.21
C MET A 140 -2.81 7.01 -16.31
N GLY A 141 -2.68 7.72 -15.18
CA GLY A 141 -3.78 7.89 -14.22
C GLY A 141 -4.11 6.62 -13.42
N ILE A 142 -3.16 5.70 -13.30
CA ILE A 142 -3.31 4.44 -12.57
C ILE A 142 -2.68 4.58 -11.19
N LEU A 143 -3.44 4.25 -10.13
CA LEU A 143 -2.92 4.27 -8.77
C LEU A 143 -2.00 3.07 -8.52
N ALA A 144 -0.72 3.35 -8.23
CA ALA A 144 0.20 2.31 -7.77
C ALA A 144 -0.10 1.95 -6.32
N ILE A 145 -0.29 0.65 -6.05
CA ILE A 145 -0.37 0.06 -4.72
C ILE A 145 0.89 -0.79 -4.53
N ILE A 146 1.78 -0.28 -3.70
CA ILE A 146 3.05 -0.92 -3.37
C ILE A 146 2.84 -1.77 -2.12
N ASN A 147 3.37 -2.99 -2.15
CA ASN A 147 3.52 -3.84 -0.97
C ASN A 147 4.87 -4.54 -1.02
N GLU A 148 5.28 -5.13 0.10
CA GLU A 148 6.44 -6.01 0.10
C GLU A 148 6.11 -7.31 -0.65
N ASN A 149 7.13 -7.88 -1.29
CA ASN A 149 7.04 -9.21 -1.88
C ASN A 149 7.32 -10.26 -0.81
N ASP A 150 6.36 -10.47 0.08
CA ASP A 150 6.44 -11.41 1.21
C ASP A 150 6.75 -12.85 0.79
N ALA A 151 6.54 -13.22 -0.47
CA ALA A 151 6.84 -14.56 -0.96
C ALA A 151 8.35 -14.84 -1.02
N VAL A 152 9.18 -13.79 -1.08
CA VAL A 152 10.64 -13.91 -1.16
C VAL A 152 11.36 -13.08 -0.10
N ALA A 153 10.73 -12.07 0.47
CA ALA A 153 11.29 -11.21 1.51
C ALA A 153 11.31 -11.93 2.88
N ILE A 154 12.29 -11.61 3.69
CA ILE A 154 12.51 -12.22 5.01
C ILE A 154 12.37 -11.18 6.13
N ASP A 155 12.57 -9.90 5.82
CA ASP A 155 12.78 -8.83 6.81
C ASP A 155 11.51 -8.45 7.57
N GLU A 156 10.39 -8.20 6.90
CA GLU A 156 9.13 -7.83 7.55
C GLU A 156 8.58 -8.96 8.44
N ILE A 157 8.75 -10.20 7.97
CA ILE A 157 8.29 -11.38 8.71
C ILE A 157 9.10 -11.59 10.01
N ARG A 158 10.39 -11.20 10.04
CA ARG A 158 11.25 -11.35 11.22
C ARG A 158 11.14 -10.23 12.23
N TYR A 159 10.97 -9.00 11.79
CA TYR A 159 11.11 -7.82 12.67
C TYR A 159 9.80 -7.11 12.96
N GLY A 160 8.70 -7.48 12.25
CA GLY A 160 7.41 -6.79 12.38
C GLY A 160 7.44 -5.37 11.81
N ASP A 161 6.29 -4.77 11.70
CA ASP A 161 6.16 -3.36 11.33
C ASP A 161 6.71 -2.41 12.40
#